data_dc5d93fadf3a89bfe6a9e62dc44aadcb
#
_entry.id   dc5d93fadf3a89bfe6a9e62dc44aadcb
#
_cell.length_a   1.000
_cell.length_b   1.000
_cell.length_c   1.000
_cell.angle_alpha   90.00
_cell.angle_beta   90.00
_cell.angle_gamma   90.00
#
_symmetry.space_group_name_H-M   'P 1'
#
loop_
_entity.id
_entity.type
_entity.pdbx_description
1 polymer ?
#
loop_
_entity_poly.entity_id
_entity_poly.type
_entity_poly.pdbx_seq_one_letter_code
_entity_poly.pdbx_strand_id
1 'polypeptide(L)'
;MSEDEKKKDSFIQEQIRKKPFYRRKSFRRTVRGVAVTVIFGVSAGGTFAFVQPFALHYMKEKDKMVVVGGETESETAVTERETAAPLEEAAAQKPDLNDYEQFYTEMAEIADETKRSIVTVTGVTSELDLFNDVSESHSSTAGVIISKTEGTLLILTEKNTISDADSIKVTFEDGSIADGWLQASDEISDLAVVKVFSRELGETTAAYVEAAEFADSGETKIGDPIIALSAGYVSFGMVTAQPYLYLCDGSYQRINTDIIGKNENGGILMNLDGQVVGILGPDTKNADSSTLNGVGISEIGGLVNALASRTSLPYFGILGKDVTDALSKELNMPKGVIVMQVEEGSPAMENGIQATDVITSLDGSEVESMQDYMASYGTGSRETPFP
;
A
#
# COMPACT_ATOMS: atom_id res chain seq x y z
N MET A 1 -32.79 93.10 47.95
CA MET A 1 -32.28 93.24 46.59
C MET A 1 -31.45 91.94 46.30
N SER A 2 -31.85 91.32 45.44
CA SER A 2 -31.75 90.37 44.31
C SER A 2 -32.06 88.93 44.67
N GLU A 3 -33.11 88.52 44.01
CA GLU A 3 -33.61 87.16 43.90
C GLU A 3 -32.66 86.35 43.03
N ASP A 4 -32.29 85.16 43.49
CA ASP A 4 -31.65 84.16 42.69
C ASP A 4 -32.65 83.04 42.30
N GLU A 5 -32.99 83.02 41.05
CA GLU A 5 -33.82 81.97 40.42
C GLU A 5 -33.15 80.59 40.48
N LYS A 6 -33.74 79.68 41.21
CA LYS A 6 -33.42 78.25 41.14
C LYS A 6 -34.06 77.61 39.89
N LYS A 7 -33.26 77.40 38.86
CA LYS A 7 -33.59 76.48 37.76
C LYS A 7 -33.70 75.06 38.29
N LYS A 8 -34.88 74.50 38.22
CA LYS A 8 -35.13 73.06 38.42
C LYS A 8 -34.69 72.30 37.15
N ASP A 9 -33.66 71.55 37.26
CA ASP A 9 -33.32 70.56 36.28
C ASP A 9 -34.30 69.38 36.33
N SER A 10 -35.14 69.25 35.31
CA SER A 10 -36.04 68.10 35.16
C SER A 10 -35.27 66.93 34.64
N PHE A 11 -34.97 66.00 35.52
CA PHE A 11 -34.41 64.68 35.09
C PHE A 11 -35.47 63.88 34.31
N ILE A 12 -35.19 63.56 33.05
CA ILE A 12 -36.02 62.67 32.26
C ILE A 12 -35.82 61.26 32.82
N GLN A 13 -36.87 60.74 33.46
CA GLN A 13 -36.88 59.32 33.86
C GLN A 13 -37.16 58.44 32.64
N GLU A 14 -36.12 57.80 32.10
CA GLU A 14 -36.23 56.82 31.03
C GLU A 14 -36.86 55.54 31.59
N GLN A 15 -38.12 55.26 31.26
CA GLN A 15 -38.76 53.98 31.58
C GLN A 15 -38.34 52.93 30.62
N ILE A 16 -37.37 52.08 31.01
CA ILE A 16 -36.93 50.91 30.24
C ILE A 16 -38.06 49.88 30.28
N ARG A 17 -38.91 49.83 29.26
CA ARG A 17 -39.84 48.73 29.04
C ARG A 17 -39.05 47.47 28.55
N LYS A 18 -38.92 46.48 29.44
CA LYS A 18 -38.33 45.19 29.12
C LYS A 18 -39.12 44.53 27.97
N LYS A 19 -38.47 44.32 26.83
CA LYS A 19 -39.09 43.60 25.68
C LYS A 19 -39.57 42.22 26.11
N PRO A 20 -40.76 41.79 25.72
CA PRO A 20 -41.29 40.48 26.08
C PRO A 20 -40.32 39.38 25.60
N PHE A 21 -40.17 38.31 26.40
CA PHE A 21 -39.10 37.35 26.29
C PHE A 21 -39.02 36.66 24.91
N TYR A 22 -40.17 36.47 24.22
CA TYR A 22 -40.27 35.90 22.86
C TYR A 22 -39.68 36.81 21.75
N ARG A 23 -39.44 38.12 22.03
CA ARG A 23 -38.76 39.04 21.09
C ARG A 23 -37.25 39.14 21.31
N ARG A 24 -36.67 38.44 22.28
CA ARG A 24 -35.22 38.43 22.53
C ARG A 24 -34.50 37.64 21.44
N LYS A 25 -33.36 38.16 20.97
CA LYS A 25 -32.55 37.49 19.93
C LYS A 25 -32.12 36.07 20.33
N SER A 26 -31.87 35.85 21.63
CA SER A 26 -31.52 34.53 22.17
C SER A 26 -32.67 33.52 22.02
N PHE A 27 -33.92 33.92 22.39
CA PHE A 27 -35.08 33.03 22.26
C PHE A 27 -35.34 32.61 20.81
N ARG A 28 -35.25 33.58 19.87
CA ARG A 28 -35.38 33.25 18.43
C ARG A 28 -34.26 32.31 17.91
N ARG A 29 -33.05 32.39 18.49
CA ARG A 29 -31.94 31.48 18.16
C ARG A 29 -32.21 30.08 18.69
N THR A 30 -32.69 29.95 19.92
CA THR A 30 -33.04 28.66 20.53
C THR A 30 -34.22 28.01 19.80
N VAL A 31 -35.29 28.76 19.48
CA VAL A 31 -36.44 28.21 18.71
C VAL A 31 -36.01 27.76 17.30
N ARG A 32 -35.11 28.50 16.62
CA ARG A 32 -34.58 28.06 15.35
C ARG A 32 -33.74 26.80 15.49
N GLY A 33 -32.91 26.67 16.52
CA GLY A 33 -32.14 25.45 16.81
C GLY A 33 -33.06 24.24 16.99
N VAL A 34 -34.09 24.38 17.85
CA VAL A 34 -35.04 23.29 18.08
C VAL A 34 -35.81 22.92 16.80
N ALA A 35 -36.22 23.92 16.01
CA ALA A 35 -36.91 23.63 14.74
C ALA A 35 -36.02 22.85 13.74
N VAL A 36 -34.74 23.21 13.64
CA VAL A 36 -33.78 22.48 12.80
C VAL A 36 -33.58 21.04 13.29
N THR A 37 -33.46 20.84 14.61
CA THR A 37 -33.31 19.51 15.19
C THR A 37 -34.53 18.61 14.92
N VAL A 38 -35.75 19.20 15.04
CA VAL A 38 -36.98 18.46 14.74
C VAL A 38 -37.09 18.10 13.26
N ILE A 39 -36.72 19.01 12.35
CA ILE A 39 -36.71 18.74 10.91
C ILE A 39 -35.71 17.62 10.59
N PHE A 40 -34.50 17.67 11.21
CA PHE A 40 -33.49 16.60 11.03
C PHE A 40 -33.96 15.24 11.58
N GLY A 41 -34.62 15.25 12.75
CA GLY A 41 -35.18 14.04 13.35
C GLY A 41 -36.31 13.42 12.52
N VAL A 42 -37.18 14.21 11.95
CA VAL A 42 -38.26 13.76 11.07
C VAL A 42 -37.71 13.27 9.72
N SER A 43 -36.73 13.95 9.15
CA SER A 43 -36.12 13.51 7.90
C SER A 43 -35.31 12.22 8.07
N ALA A 44 -34.54 12.09 9.15
CA ALA A 44 -33.80 10.85 9.46
C ALA A 44 -34.73 9.69 9.78
N GLY A 45 -35.79 9.93 10.57
CA GLY A 45 -36.82 8.92 10.86
C GLY A 45 -37.60 8.49 9.61
N GLY A 46 -37.93 9.44 8.73
CA GLY A 46 -38.60 9.15 7.45
C GLY A 46 -37.73 8.31 6.51
N THR A 47 -36.42 8.65 6.38
CA THR A 47 -35.48 7.86 5.58
C THR A 47 -35.31 6.44 6.14
N PHE A 48 -35.23 6.30 7.47
CA PHE A 48 -35.12 5.00 8.11
C PHE A 48 -36.37 4.13 7.89
N ALA A 49 -37.57 4.72 8.02
CA ALA A 49 -38.83 4.01 7.78
C ALA A 49 -39.02 3.57 6.32
N PHE A 50 -38.43 4.29 5.34
CA PHE A 50 -38.47 3.91 3.94
C PHE A 50 -37.39 2.88 3.57
N VAL A 51 -36.20 2.95 4.15
CA VAL A 51 -35.07 2.05 3.84
C VAL A 51 -35.21 0.70 4.55
N GLN A 52 -35.78 0.68 5.77
CA GLN A 52 -35.94 -0.54 6.56
C GLN A 52 -36.72 -1.66 5.84
N PRO A 53 -37.90 -1.43 5.21
CA PRO A 53 -38.60 -2.51 4.51
C PRO A 53 -37.86 -2.99 3.27
N PHE A 54 -37.09 -2.10 2.59
CA PHE A 54 -36.24 -2.50 1.46
C PHE A 54 -35.04 -3.35 1.91
N ALA A 55 -34.39 -2.95 3.00
CA ALA A 55 -33.27 -3.71 3.57
C ALA A 55 -33.73 -5.08 4.09
N LEU A 56 -34.89 -5.14 4.76
CA LEU A 56 -35.45 -6.40 5.25
C LEU A 56 -35.93 -7.32 4.10
N HIS A 57 -36.42 -6.75 2.99
CA HIS A 57 -36.77 -7.53 1.81
C HIS A 57 -35.51 -8.12 1.13
N TYR A 58 -34.44 -7.32 1.03
CA TYR A 58 -33.15 -7.75 0.47
C TYR A 58 -32.42 -8.76 1.36
N MET A 59 -32.56 -8.67 2.68
CA MET A 59 -31.98 -9.62 3.64
C MET A 59 -32.77 -10.94 3.67
N LYS A 60 -34.10 -10.90 3.47
CA LYS A 60 -34.94 -12.10 3.44
C LYS A 60 -34.72 -13.00 2.22
N GLU A 61 -34.17 -12.46 1.13
CA GLU A 61 -33.82 -13.22 -0.07
C GLU A 61 -32.47 -13.92 0.03
N LYS A 62 -31.62 -13.57 1.04
CA LYS A 62 -30.31 -14.18 1.29
C LYS A 62 -30.28 -15.25 2.37
N ASP A 63 -31.34 -15.42 3.15
CA ASP A 63 -31.43 -16.50 4.14
C ASP A 63 -31.96 -17.81 3.50
N LYS A 64 -31.33 -18.27 2.43
CA LYS A 64 -31.24 -19.70 2.17
C LYS A 64 -30.07 -20.22 3.00
N MET A 65 -30.39 -20.51 4.26
CA MET A 65 -29.53 -21.28 5.13
C MET A 65 -29.22 -22.60 4.45
N VAL A 66 -28.01 -22.78 3.99
CA VAL A 66 -27.50 -24.09 3.55
C VAL A 66 -27.35 -24.91 4.83
N VAL A 67 -28.37 -25.73 5.11
CA VAL A 67 -28.28 -26.76 6.15
C VAL A 67 -27.37 -27.85 5.57
N VAL A 68 -26.13 -27.88 6.01
CA VAL A 68 -25.23 -29.02 5.78
C VAL A 68 -25.63 -30.12 6.78
N GLY A 69 -26.19 -31.17 6.27
CA GLY A 69 -26.46 -32.39 7.03
C GLY A 69 -27.95 -32.66 7.32
N GLY A 70 -28.58 -33.44 6.51
CA GLY A 70 -29.91 -34.03 6.70
C GLY A 70 -30.16 -34.98 5.58
N GLU A 71 -30.02 -36.28 5.86
CA GLU A 71 -30.41 -37.36 5.00
C GLU A 71 -31.90 -37.24 4.68
N THR A 72 -32.26 -37.25 3.40
CA THR A 72 -33.62 -37.54 2.96
C THR A 72 -33.54 -38.42 1.75
N GLU A 73 -33.90 -39.68 1.99
CA GLU A 73 -34.23 -40.65 0.96
C GLU A 73 -35.32 -40.09 0.03
N SER A 74 -35.08 -40.14 -1.26
CA SER A 74 -36.17 -40.14 -2.23
C SER A 74 -35.78 -40.96 -3.44
N GLU A 75 -36.64 -41.89 -3.72
CA GLU A 75 -36.59 -42.92 -4.74
C GLU A 75 -36.55 -42.39 -6.18
N THR A 76 -35.80 -43.14 -6.98
CA THR A 76 -36.04 -43.57 -8.36
C THR A 76 -36.27 -42.58 -9.50
N ALA A 77 -35.25 -42.48 -10.36
CA ALA A 77 -35.47 -42.63 -11.81
C ALA A 77 -34.18 -43.17 -12.45
N VAL A 78 -34.26 -44.43 -12.84
CA VAL A 78 -33.24 -45.14 -13.64
C VAL A 78 -33.24 -44.56 -15.04
N THR A 79 -32.12 -44.01 -15.47
CA THR A 79 -31.79 -43.83 -16.90
C THR A 79 -30.41 -44.43 -17.11
N GLU A 80 -30.38 -45.49 -17.90
CA GLU A 80 -29.18 -46.18 -18.36
C GLU A 80 -28.22 -45.17 -18.98
N ARG A 81 -26.99 -45.16 -18.48
CA ARG A 81 -25.84 -44.60 -19.16
C ARG A 81 -24.75 -45.64 -19.27
N GLU A 82 -24.24 -45.70 -20.49
CA GLU A 82 -23.18 -46.55 -20.97
C GLU A 82 -22.02 -46.70 -20.02
N THR A 83 -21.52 -47.90 -19.94
CA THR A 83 -20.36 -48.39 -19.23
C THR A 83 -19.09 -47.63 -19.64
N ALA A 84 -18.71 -46.65 -18.89
CA ALA A 84 -17.30 -46.15 -18.88
C ALA A 84 -16.51 -47.06 -17.94
N ALA A 85 -15.30 -47.44 -18.39
CA ALA A 85 -14.37 -48.25 -17.63
C ALA A 85 -14.11 -47.71 -16.22
N PRO A 86 -13.82 -48.56 -15.23
CA PRO A 86 -13.53 -48.10 -13.88
C PRO A 86 -12.26 -47.25 -13.92
N LEU A 87 -12.39 -45.97 -13.67
CA LEU A 87 -11.30 -45.17 -13.13
C LEU A 87 -10.98 -45.82 -11.78
N GLU A 88 -9.76 -46.34 -11.62
CA GLU A 88 -9.22 -46.66 -10.30
C GLU A 88 -9.40 -45.41 -9.46
N GLU A 89 -10.29 -45.48 -8.47
CA GLU A 89 -10.31 -44.54 -7.35
C GLU A 89 -8.95 -44.63 -6.68
N ALA A 90 -8.04 -43.74 -7.08
CA ALA A 90 -6.93 -43.39 -6.22
C ALA A 90 -7.59 -42.88 -4.93
N ALA A 91 -7.70 -43.73 -3.93
CA ALA A 91 -8.20 -43.40 -2.63
C ALA A 91 -7.39 -42.18 -2.17
N ALA A 92 -8.03 -40.98 -2.17
CA ALA A 92 -7.44 -39.79 -1.64
C ALA A 92 -7.08 -40.10 -0.18
N GLN A 93 -5.81 -40.37 0.07
CA GLN A 93 -5.31 -40.55 1.42
C GLN A 93 -5.60 -39.27 2.17
N LYS A 94 -6.32 -39.37 3.28
CA LYS A 94 -6.52 -38.21 4.14
C LYS A 94 -5.15 -37.78 4.65
N PRO A 95 -4.80 -36.47 4.54
CA PRO A 95 -3.56 -35.98 5.08
C PRO A 95 -3.40 -36.39 6.54
N ASP A 96 -2.26 -36.96 6.89
CA ASP A 96 -1.92 -37.26 8.26
C ASP A 96 -1.02 -36.17 8.87
N LEU A 97 -0.61 -36.32 10.13
CA LEU A 97 0.25 -35.34 10.77
C LEU A 97 1.65 -35.29 10.13
N ASN A 98 2.12 -36.39 9.55
CA ASN A 98 3.43 -36.41 8.91
C ASN A 98 3.41 -35.58 7.62
N ASP A 99 2.29 -35.58 6.86
CA ASP A 99 2.15 -34.77 5.67
C ASP A 99 2.24 -33.26 6.00
N TYR A 100 1.64 -32.83 7.14
CA TYR A 100 1.76 -31.47 7.63
C TYR A 100 3.19 -31.12 8.08
N GLU A 101 3.84 -32.01 8.82
CA GLU A 101 5.22 -31.81 9.27
C GLU A 101 6.18 -31.72 8.07
N GLN A 102 5.99 -32.56 7.08
CA GLN A 102 6.76 -32.54 5.84
C GLN A 102 6.54 -31.22 5.09
N PHE A 103 5.30 -30.77 4.94
CA PHE A 103 4.96 -29.50 4.30
C PHE A 103 5.69 -28.31 4.93
N TYR A 104 5.64 -28.18 6.27
CA TYR A 104 6.35 -27.10 6.97
C TYR A 104 7.86 -27.23 6.85
N THR A 105 8.38 -28.45 6.80
CA THR A 105 9.81 -28.71 6.62
C THR A 105 10.28 -28.25 5.24
N GLU A 106 9.55 -28.60 4.17
CA GLU A 106 9.83 -28.18 2.80
C GLU A 106 9.76 -26.64 2.68
N MET A 107 8.76 -26.01 3.26
CA MET A 107 8.67 -24.54 3.27
C MET A 107 9.85 -23.89 4.00
N ALA A 108 10.31 -24.48 5.10
CA ALA A 108 11.47 -24.00 5.84
C ALA A 108 12.77 -24.16 5.05
N GLU A 109 12.93 -25.26 4.29
CA GLU A 109 14.07 -25.49 3.41
C GLU A 109 14.12 -24.46 2.28
N ILE A 110 12.96 -24.16 1.62
CA ILE A 110 12.85 -23.11 0.60
C ILE A 110 13.29 -21.75 1.18
N ALA A 111 12.79 -21.42 2.36
CA ALA A 111 13.16 -20.18 3.03
C ALA A 111 14.66 -20.12 3.36
N ASP A 112 15.26 -21.23 3.78
CA ASP A 112 16.68 -21.31 4.14
C ASP A 112 17.59 -21.15 2.92
N GLU A 113 17.21 -21.69 1.77
CA GLU A 113 17.91 -21.46 0.50
C GLU A 113 17.87 -19.98 0.11
N THR A 114 16.71 -19.34 0.22
CA THR A 114 16.53 -17.93 -0.16
C THR A 114 17.22 -16.95 0.79
N LYS A 115 17.53 -17.33 2.04
CA LYS A 115 18.33 -16.50 2.96
C LYS A 115 19.67 -16.05 2.42
N ARG A 116 20.26 -16.81 1.48
CA ARG A 116 21.49 -16.45 0.79
C ARG A 116 21.39 -15.13 0.03
N SER A 117 20.16 -14.72 -0.30
CA SER A 117 19.83 -13.49 -1.02
C SER A 117 19.38 -12.35 -0.11
N ILE A 118 19.26 -12.60 1.21
CA ILE A 118 18.80 -11.62 2.19
C ILE A 118 19.98 -11.15 3.04
N VAL A 119 20.00 -9.84 3.30
CA VAL A 119 21.00 -9.19 4.15
C VAL A 119 20.30 -8.24 5.12
N THR A 120 21.02 -7.82 6.17
CA THR A 120 20.60 -6.69 6.99
C THR A 120 21.37 -5.45 6.55
N VAL A 121 20.66 -4.41 6.15
CA VAL A 121 21.23 -3.09 5.83
C VAL A 121 21.07 -2.20 7.05
N THR A 122 22.16 -1.64 7.55
CA THR A 122 22.19 -0.77 8.73
C THR A 122 22.74 0.59 8.36
N GLY A 123 21.94 1.63 8.54
CA GLY A 123 22.40 3.02 8.53
C GLY A 123 22.95 3.37 9.91
N VAL A 124 24.15 3.91 9.94
CA VAL A 124 24.83 4.37 11.17
C VAL A 124 24.95 5.88 11.12
N THR A 125 24.38 6.56 12.10
CA THR A 125 24.44 8.01 12.28
C THR A 125 25.20 8.32 13.56
N SER A 126 26.20 9.20 13.46
CA SER A 126 27.03 9.63 14.59
C SER A 126 26.62 11.04 15.00
N GLU A 127 26.09 11.18 16.19
CA GLU A 127 25.75 12.48 16.77
C GLU A 127 26.73 12.86 17.86
N LEU A 128 27.16 14.13 17.87
CA LEU A 128 27.92 14.75 18.96
C LEU A 128 26.92 15.32 19.97
N ASP A 129 26.96 14.83 21.19
CA ASP A 129 26.17 15.40 22.25
C ASP A 129 26.73 16.77 22.74
N LEU A 130 26.01 17.45 23.61
CA LEU A 130 26.40 18.73 24.19
C LEU A 130 27.74 18.69 24.98
N PHE A 131 28.22 17.49 25.32
CA PHE A 131 29.49 17.25 26.04
C PHE A 131 30.61 16.78 25.11
N ASN A 132 30.36 16.77 23.79
CA ASN A 132 31.30 16.33 22.76
C ASN A 132 31.61 14.81 22.82
N ASP A 133 30.69 14.02 23.43
CA ASP A 133 30.72 12.58 23.35
C ASP A 133 29.99 12.11 22.06
N VAL A 134 30.60 11.13 21.37
CA VAL A 134 30.04 10.53 20.15
C VAL A 134 29.00 9.48 20.55
N SER A 135 27.75 9.70 20.18
CA SER A 135 26.68 8.71 20.27
C SER A 135 26.37 8.17 18.87
N GLU A 136 26.38 6.86 18.71
CA GLU A 136 25.99 6.22 17.46
C GLU A 136 24.55 5.72 17.58
N SER A 137 23.73 6.06 16.57
CA SER A 137 22.39 5.55 16.35
C SER A 137 22.41 4.59 15.16
N HIS A 138 21.68 3.49 15.26
CA HIS A 138 21.61 2.47 14.23
C HIS A 138 20.15 2.27 13.83
N SER A 139 19.86 2.35 12.54
CA SER A 139 18.61 1.95 11.95
C SER A 139 18.87 0.77 11.02
N SER A 140 18.07 -0.29 11.12
CA SER A 140 18.32 -1.51 10.33
C SER A 140 17.04 -2.01 9.68
N THR A 141 17.16 -2.47 8.43
CA THR A 141 16.09 -3.13 7.68
C THR A 141 16.68 -4.27 6.85
N ALA A 142 15.82 -5.16 6.36
CA ALA A 142 16.27 -6.18 5.43
C ALA A 142 16.56 -5.57 4.06
N GLY A 143 17.54 -6.16 3.38
CA GLY A 143 17.81 -5.91 1.97
C GLY A 143 17.80 -7.22 1.20
N VAL A 144 17.43 -7.15 -0.07
CA VAL A 144 17.47 -8.28 -0.99
C VAL A 144 18.55 -8.05 -2.05
N ILE A 145 19.41 -9.04 -2.27
CA ILE A 145 20.45 -8.99 -3.30
C ILE A 145 19.77 -9.17 -4.67
N ILE A 146 19.70 -8.10 -5.45
CA ILE A 146 19.05 -8.08 -6.77
C ILE A 146 20.04 -8.41 -7.92
N SER A 147 21.33 -8.27 -7.67
CA SER A 147 22.36 -8.59 -8.67
C SER A 147 23.67 -8.94 -8.00
N LYS A 148 24.34 -9.94 -8.51
CA LYS A 148 25.70 -10.32 -8.14
C LYS A 148 26.55 -10.42 -9.39
N THR A 149 27.64 -9.65 -9.40
CA THR A 149 28.67 -9.69 -10.45
C THR A 149 30.04 -10.02 -9.83
N GLU A 150 31.05 -10.23 -10.64
CA GLU A 150 32.43 -10.46 -10.13
C GLU A 150 32.95 -9.35 -9.25
N GLY A 151 32.49 -8.10 -9.46
CA GLY A 151 33.00 -6.93 -8.78
C GLY A 151 32.07 -6.33 -7.72
N THR A 152 30.76 -6.60 -7.81
CA THR A 152 29.77 -5.90 -6.97
C THR A 152 28.53 -6.73 -6.69
N LEU A 153 27.93 -6.50 -5.52
CA LEU A 153 26.55 -6.84 -5.19
C LEU A 153 25.69 -5.57 -5.23
N LEU A 154 24.49 -5.67 -5.76
CA LEU A 154 23.46 -4.64 -5.65
C LEU A 154 22.33 -5.17 -4.76
N ILE A 155 21.92 -4.36 -3.78
CA ILE A 155 21.00 -4.72 -2.72
C ILE A 155 19.87 -3.71 -2.73
N LEU A 156 18.64 -4.18 -2.94
CA LEU A 156 17.43 -3.38 -2.81
C LEU A 156 17.00 -3.33 -1.34
N THR A 157 16.73 -2.14 -0.83
CA THR A 157 16.39 -1.90 0.58
C THR A 157 15.51 -0.66 0.72
N GLU A 158 15.08 -0.34 1.93
CA GLU A 158 14.33 0.88 2.24
C GLU A 158 15.26 2.09 2.36
N LYS A 159 14.88 3.18 1.69
CA LYS A 159 15.65 4.44 1.71
C LYS A 159 15.68 5.07 3.09
N ASN A 160 14.54 5.12 3.81
CA ASN A 160 14.45 5.78 5.12
C ASN A 160 15.46 5.24 6.14
N THR A 161 15.84 3.98 6.03
CA THR A 161 16.85 3.36 6.92
C THR A 161 18.24 3.97 6.74
N ILE A 162 18.55 4.49 5.54
CA ILE A 162 19.90 4.92 5.17
C ILE A 162 20.01 6.40 4.74
N SER A 163 18.88 7.12 4.67
CA SER A 163 18.84 8.50 4.13
C SER A 163 19.72 9.48 4.91
N ASP A 164 19.73 9.37 6.24
CA ASP A 164 20.46 10.27 7.13
C ASP A 164 21.73 9.62 7.71
N ALA A 165 22.13 8.46 7.19
CA ALA A 165 23.26 7.70 7.70
C ALA A 165 24.61 8.27 7.22
N ASP A 166 25.56 8.43 8.13
CA ASP A 166 26.95 8.77 7.82
C ASP A 166 27.69 7.60 7.16
N SER A 167 27.27 6.37 7.48
CA SER A 167 27.80 5.15 6.85
C SER A 167 26.75 4.06 6.78
N ILE A 168 26.88 3.21 5.78
CA ILE A 168 25.98 2.06 5.56
C ILE A 168 26.80 0.79 5.79
N LYS A 169 26.27 -0.10 6.61
CA LYS A 169 26.83 -1.44 6.85
C LYS A 169 25.86 -2.50 6.34
N VAL A 170 26.38 -3.54 5.74
CA VAL A 170 25.63 -4.69 5.25
C VAL A 170 26.11 -5.93 5.99
N THR A 171 25.20 -6.55 6.74
CA THR A 171 25.47 -7.79 7.47
C THR A 171 24.84 -8.96 6.70
N PHE A 172 25.66 -9.95 6.39
CA PHE A 172 25.25 -11.17 5.70
C PHE A 172 24.80 -12.26 6.68
N GLU A 173 24.17 -13.31 6.19
CA GLU A 173 23.63 -14.42 6.98
C GLU A 173 24.71 -15.12 7.84
N ASP A 174 25.94 -15.20 7.33
CA ASP A 174 27.09 -15.79 8.06
C ASP A 174 27.66 -14.87 9.15
N GLY A 175 27.03 -13.69 9.37
CA GLY A 175 27.44 -12.68 10.34
C GLY A 175 28.59 -11.77 9.87
N SER A 176 29.09 -11.95 8.66
CA SER A 176 30.10 -11.05 8.09
C SER A 176 29.50 -9.68 7.78
N ILE A 177 30.31 -8.62 7.91
CA ILE A 177 29.89 -7.25 7.70
C ILE A 177 30.77 -6.62 6.63
N ALA A 178 30.16 -5.92 5.67
CA ALA A 178 30.84 -5.13 4.67
C ALA A 178 30.32 -3.69 4.65
N ASP A 179 31.12 -2.79 4.09
CA ASP A 179 30.70 -1.40 3.84
C ASP A 179 29.76 -1.36 2.62
N GLY A 180 28.68 -0.60 2.77
CA GLY A 180 27.71 -0.32 1.71
C GLY A 180 27.81 1.11 1.20
N TRP A 181 27.50 1.32 -0.06
CA TRP A 181 27.44 2.66 -0.68
C TRP A 181 26.07 2.84 -1.35
N LEU A 182 25.42 3.95 -1.08
CA LEU A 182 24.19 4.29 -1.79
C LEU A 182 24.46 4.37 -3.30
N GLN A 183 23.80 3.54 -4.07
CA GLN A 183 23.85 3.56 -5.54
C GLN A 183 22.89 4.60 -6.10
N ALA A 184 21.61 4.50 -5.71
CA ALA A 184 20.54 5.44 -6.02
C ALA A 184 19.37 5.20 -5.07
N SER A 185 18.47 6.16 -4.95
CA SER A 185 17.23 6.03 -4.17
C SER A 185 16.10 6.83 -4.82
N ASP A 186 14.88 6.45 -4.49
CA ASP A 186 13.65 7.13 -4.88
C ASP A 186 12.88 7.58 -3.65
N GLU A 187 12.44 8.84 -3.65
CA GLU A 187 11.70 9.46 -2.54
C GLU A 187 10.26 8.99 -2.45
N ILE A 188 9.66 8.69 -3.62
CA ILE A 188 8.24 8.43 -3.73
C ILE A 188 7.93 7.01 -3.24
N SER A 189 8.76 6.05 -3.65
CA SER A 189 8.60 4.64 -3.29
C SER A 189 9.30 4.25 -1.99
N ASP A 190 10.14 5.11 -1.42
CA ASP A 190 11.02 4.81 -0.29
C ASP A 190 11.99 3.64 -0.55
N LEU A 191 12.35 3.39 -1.81
CA LEU A 191 13.30 2.36 -2.18
C LEU A 191 14.70 2.94 -2.45
N ALA A 192 15.70 2.15 -2.12
CA ALA A 192 17.11 2.45 -2.40
C ALA A 192 17.84 1.20 -2.85
N VAL A 193 18.87 1.41 -3.69
CA VAL A 193 19.84 0.37 -4.04
C VAL A 193 21.17 0.71 -3.38
N VAL A 194 21.67 -0.21 -2.58
CA VAL A 194 22.99 -0.17 -1.94
C VAL A 194 23.91 -1.09 -2.71
N LYS A 195 25.15 -0.60 -2.94
CA LYS A 195 26.20 -1.35 -3.58
C LYS A 195 27.23 -1.81 -2.55
N VAL A 196 27.65 -3.07 -2.63
CA VAL A 196 28.78 -3.63 -1.88
C VAL A 196 29.83 -4.13 -2.88
N PHE A 197 31.10 -3.84 -2.64
CA PHE A 197 32.17 -4.36 -3.50
C PHE A 197 32.54 -5.78 -3.08
N SER A 198 32.58 -6.70 -4.04
CA SER A 198 32.90 -8.12 -3.80
C SER A 198 34.26 -8.33 -3.14
N ARG A 199 35.22 -7.42 -3.36
CA ARG A 199 36.56 -7.46 -2.73
C ARG A 199 36.53 -7.27 -1.19
N GLU A 200 35.44 -6.78 -0.64
CA GLU A 200 35.25 -6.55 0.80
C GLU A 200 34.67 -7.78 1.51
N LEU A 201 34.21 -8.74 0.72
CA LEU A 201 33.69 -10.01 1.22
C LEU A 201 34.80 -11.02 1.43
N GLY A 202 34.70 -11.79 2.49
CA GLY A 202 35.48 -13.02 2.63
C GLY A 202 35.14 -14.04 1.55
N GLU A 203 36.09 -14.90 1.19
CA GLU A 203 35.86 -15.93 0.16
C GLU A 203 34.63 -16.81 0.46
N THR A 204 34.42 -17.13 1.74
CA THR A 204 33.28 -17.95 2.19
C THR A 204 31.95 -17.23 1.93
N THR A 205 31.85 -15.96 2.35
CA THR A 205 30.66 -15.12 2.15
C THR A 205 30.40 -14.90 0.68
N ALA A 206 31.45 -14.54 -0.09
CA ALA A 206 31.35 -14.34 -1.53
C ALA A 206 30.87 -15.60 -2.30
N ALA A 207 31.23 -16.80 -1.81
CA ALA A 207 30.77 -18.06 -2.39
C ALA A 207 29.33 -18.41 -1.97
N TYR A 208 28.90 -17.97 -0.78
CA TYR A 208 27.62 -18.33 -0.20
C TYR A 208 26.47 -17.44 -0.71
N VAL A 209 26.69 -16.12 -0.83
CA VAL A 209 25.62 -15.17 -1.22
C VAL A 209 25.21 -15.35 -2.67
N GLU A 210 23.93 -15.22 -2.95
CA GLU A 210 23.36 -15.31 -4.29
C GLU A 210 22.39 -14.16 -4.54
N ALA A 211 22.16 -13.81 -5.82
CA ALA A 211 21.08 -12.89 -6.16
C ALA A 211 19.74 -13.63 -6.07
N ALA A 212 18.72 -12.94 -5.60
CA ALA A 212 17.38 -13.50 -5.53
C ALA A 212 16.84 -13.82 -6.93
N GLU A 213 16.05 -14.87 -7.03
CA GLU A 213 15.23 -15.17 -8.20
C GLU A 213 13.90 -14.44 -8.08
N PHE A 214 13.40 -13.90 -9.19
CA PHE A 214 12.16 -13.13 -9.24
C PHE A 214 11.13 -13.84 -10.11
N ALA A 215 9.87 -13.93 -9.61
CA ALA A 215 8.73 -14.40 -10.39
C ALA A 215 7.91 -13.22 -10.93
N ASP A 216 7.00 -13.51 -11.84
CA ASP A 216 5.98 -12.53 -12.24
C ASP A 216 4.92 -12.41 -11.15
N SER A 217 4.90 -11.28 -10.44
CA SER A 217 3.92 -11.02 -9.40
C SER A 217 2.48 -10.92 -9.92
N GLY A 218 2.28 -10.69 -11.22
CA GLY A 218 0.97 -10.69 -11.86
C GLY A 218 0.32 -12.08 -11.95
N GLU A 219 1.10 -13.15 -11.83
CA GLU A 219 0.59 -14.53 -11.79
C GLU A 219 0.10 -14.93 -10.39
N THR A 220 0.49 -14.20 -9.35
CA THR A 220 0.08 -14.46 -7.96
C THR A 220 -1.42 -14.21 -7.79
N LYS A 221 -2.12 -15.11 -7.09
CA LYS A 221 -3.58 -15.07 -6.90
C LYS A 221 -3.95 -15.06 -5.43
N ILE A 222 -5.15 -14.54 -5.14
CA ILE A 222 -5.75 -14.64 -3.81
C ILE A 222 -5.95 -16.12 -3.47
N GLY A 223 -5.43 -16.52 -2.30
CA GLY A 223 -5.43 -17.91 -1.82
C GLY A 223 -4.12 -18.65 -2.08
N ASP A 224 -3.20 -18.10 -2.87
CA ASP A 224 -1.89 -18.73 -3.07
C ASP A 224 -1.09 -18.72 -1.76
N PRO A 225 -0.36 -19.82 -1.46
CA PRO A 225 0.56 -19.85 -0.34
C PRO A 225 1.71 -18.88 -0.56
N ILE A 226 2.14 -18.23 0.52
CA ILE A 226 3.18 -17.23 0.48
C ILE A 226 4.12 -17.39 1.68
N ILE A 227 5.39 -17.18 1.46
CA ILE A 227 6.42 -17.14 2.50
C ILE A 227 6.93 -15.71 2.63
N ALA A 228 6.88 -15.17 3.85
CA ALA A 228 7.52 -13.90 4.17
C ALA A 228 8.87 -14.16 4.80
N LEU A 229 9.91 -13.56 4.23
CA LEU A 229 11.30 -13.69 4.68
C LEU A 229 11.89 -12.30 4.92
N SER A 230 12.44 -12.10 6.09
CA SER A 230 13.17 -10.89 6.48
C SER A 230 14.43 -11.26 7.25
N ALA A 231 15.29 -10.28 7.51
CA ALA A 231 16.44 -10.48 8.36
C ALA A 231 15.97 -10.85 9.78
N GLY A 232 16.07 -12.14 10.12
CA GLY A 232 15.78 -12.66 11.45
C GLY A 232 14.42 -13.34 11.64
N TYR A 233 13.55 -13.41 10.66
CA TYR A 233 12.33 -14.22 10.74
C TYR A 233 11.86 -14.79 9.40
N VAL A 234 11.16 -15.92 9.49
CA VAL A 234 10.43 -16.57 8.41
C VAL A 234 8.99 -16.76 8.88
N SER A 235 8.02 -16.49 8.04
CA SER A 235 6.61 -16.72 8.34
C SER A 235 5.86 -17.20 7.11
N PHE A 236 4.80 -17.96 7.32
CA PHE A 236 4.03 -18.61 6.28
C PHE A 236 2.57 -18.17 6.34
N GLY A 237 1.95 -18.00 5.21
CA GLY A 237 0.56 -17.63 5.10
C GLY A 237 0.04 -17.73 3.68
N MET A 238 -0.98 -16.95 3.38
CA MET A 238 -1.58 -16.88 2.04
C MET A 238 -1.85 -15.44 1.62
N VAL A 239 -1.98 -15.24 0.32
CA VAL A 239 -2.42 -13.99 -0.27
C VAL A 239 -3.92 -13.80 0.00
N THR A 240 -4.29 -12.69 0.64
CA THR A 240 -5.69 -12.41 1.01
C THR A 240 -6.37 -11.38 0.13
N ALA A 241 -5.61 -10.44 -0.44
CA ALA A 241 -6.12 -9.41 -1.34
C ALA A 241 -4.99 -8.82 -2.18
N GLN A 242 -5.36 -8.23 -3.31
CA GLN A 242 -4.41 -7.57 -4.22
C GLN A 242 -4.95 -6.20 -4.67
N PRO A 243 -5.08 -5.22 -3.74
CA PRO A 243 -5.51 -3.88 -4.09
C PRO A 243 -4.39 -3.11 -4.80
N TYR A 244 -4.77 -2.12 -5.62
CA TYR A 244 -3.81 -1.17 -6.16
C TYR A 244 -3.42 -0.11 -5.12
N LEU A 245 -2.13 0.16 -5.03
CA LEU A 245 -1.53 1.29 -4.33
C LEU A 245 -1.24 2.37 -5.38
N TYR A 246 -1.83 3.55 -5.20
CA TYR A 246 -1.60 4.69 -6.08
C TYR A 246 -0.56 5.60 -5.43
N LEU A 247 0.54 5.80 -6.12
CA LEU A 247 1.62 6.72 -5.75
C LEU A 247 1.73 7.84 -6.80
N CYS A 248 2.55 8.83 -6.53
CA CYS A 248 2.86 9.85 -7.50
C CYS A 248 3.53 9.20 -8.73
N ASP A 249 3.01 9.51 -9.90
CA ASP A 249 3.44 8.99 -11.20
C ASP A 249 3.42 7.45 -11.33
N GLY A 250 2.65 6.75 -10.48
CA GLY A 250 2.59 5.30 -10.55
C GLY A 250 1.39 4.68 -9.86
N SER A 251 1.12 3.43 -10.20
CA SER A 251 0.23 2.55 -9.47
C SER A 251 0.86 1.17 -9.40
N TYR A 252 0.81 0.55 -8.23
CA TYR A 252 1.44 -0.73 -7.97
C TYR A 252 0.45 -1.68 -7.33
N GLN A 253 0.44 -2.93 -7.77
CA GLN A 253 -0.37 -3.96 -7.15
C GLN A 253 0.25 -4.36 -5.80
N ARG A 254 -0.55 -4.25 -4.73
CA ARG A 254 -0.18 -4.75 -3.41
C ARG A 254 -0.51 -6.23 -3.29
N ILE A 255 0.31 -6.93 -2.54
CA ILE A 255 0.07 -8.30 -2.11
C ILE A 255 -0.19 -8.25 -0.60
N ASN A 256 -1.46 -8.34 -0.21
CA ASN A 256 -1.84 -8.43 1.20
C ASN A 256 -1.85 -9.89 1.63
N THR A 257 -1.35 -10.16 2.84
CA THR A 257 -1.28 -11.51 3.39
C THR A 257 -2.06 -11.62 4.70
N ASP A 258 -2.25 -12.83 5.20
CA ASP A 258 -2.75 -13.11 6.55
C ASP A 258 -1.61 -13.25 7.58
N ILE A 259 -0.36 -13.08 7.17
CA ILE A 259 0.80 -13.18 8.04
C ILE A 259 0.82 -12.00 9.02
N ILE A 260 0.72 -12.30 10.31
CA ILE A 260 0.78 -11.28 11.36
C ILE A 260 2.21 -10.74 11.46
N GLY A 261 2.35 -9.43 11.38
CA GLY A 261 3.65 -8.77 11.46
C GLY A 261 3.55 -7.29 11.12
N LYS A 262 4.69 -6.62 11.21
CA LYS A 262 4.84 -5.23 10.80
C LYS A 262 5.90 -5.12 9.72
N ASN A 263 5.66 -4.27 8.74
CA ASN A 263 6.59 -4.06 7.62
C ASN A 263 7.86 -3.25 8.01
N GLU A 264 7.99 -2.85 9.27
CA GLU A 264 9.07 -1.98 9.76
C GLU A 264 10.50 -2.53 9.52
N ASN A 265 10.62 -3.85 9.35
CA ASN A 265 11.92 -4.50 9.16
C ASN A 265 12.24 -4.83 7.70
N GLY A 266 11.38 -4.45 6.76
CA GLY A 266 11.53 -4.82 5.36
C GLY A 266 11.51 -6.34 5.14
N GLY A 267 11.88 -6.77 3.94
CA GLY A 267 11.95 -8.18 3.55
C GLY A 267 11.27 -8.47 2.23
N ILE A 268 10.99 -9.72 2.00
CA ILE A 268 10.38 -10.21 0.75
C ILE A 268 9.16 -11.10 1.01
N LEU A 269 8.31 -11.16 0.01
CA LEU A 269 7.30 -12.21 -0.17
C LEU A 269 7.76 -13.13 -1.30
N MET A 270 7.72 -14.42 -1.09
CA MET A 270 8.11 -15.40 -2.11
C MET A 270 7.08 -16.53 -2.24
N ASN A 271 7.04 -17.14 -3.44
CA ASN A 271 6.24 -18.32 -3.74
C ASN A 271 6.91 -19.60 -3.20
N LEU A 272 6.26 -20.74 -3.42
CA LEU A 272 6.81 -22.05 -3.01
C LEU A 272 7.97 -22.55 -3.89
N ASP A 273 8.28 -21.87 -4.98
CA ASP A 273 9.47 -22.13 -5.81
C ASP A 273 10.70 -21.35 -5.31
N GLY A 274 10.57 -20.60 -4.21
CA GLY A 274 11.63 -19.76 -3.65
C GLY A 274 11.86 -18.44 -4.39
N GLN A 275 10.97 -18.08 -5.33
CA GLN A 275 11.10 -16.88 -6.13
C GLN A 275 10.38 -15.70 -5.48
N VAL A 276 11.00 -14.54 -5.52
CA VAL A 276 10.45 -13.31 -4.97
C VAL A 276 9.29 -12.81 -5.83
N VAL A 277 8.11 -12.67 -5.22
CA VAL A 277 6.89 -12.11 -5.83
C VAL A 277 6.60 -10.70 -5.36
N GLY A 278 7.17 -10.28 -4.23
CA GLY A 278 6.95 -8.93 -3.69
C GLY A 278 8.00 -8.50 -2.69
N ILE A 279 8.08 -7.19 -2.49
CA ILE A 279 8.95 -6.56 -1.49
C ILE A 279 8.07 -6.08 -0.35
N LEU A 280 8.41 -6.46 0.88
CA LEU A 280 7.85 -5.89 2.10
C LEU A 280 8.46 -4.50 2.29
N GLY A 281 7.69 -3.54 2.73
CA GLY A 281 8.23 -2.24 3.06
C GLY A 281 7.30 -1.10 2.70
N PRO A 282 7.44 -0.39 1.58
CA PRO A 282 6.98 0.99 1.47
C PRO A 282 5.46 1.19 1.43
N ASP A 283 4.80 0.85 2.53
CA ASP A 283 3.41 1.26 2.78
C ASP A 283 3.32 2.08 4.06
N THR A 284 4.05 3.17 4.08
CA THR A 284 4.14 4.08 5.22
C THR A 284 2.81 4.77 5.57
N LYS A 285 1.79 4.69 4.69
CA LYS A 285 0.49 5.34 4.92
C LYS A 285 -0.51 4.47 5.69
N ASN A 286 -0.23 3.18 5.88
CA ASN A 286 -1.08 2.24 6.64
C ASN A 286 -0.31 1.59 7.79
N ALA A 287 0.34 2.39 8.62
CA ALA A 287 1.05 1.94 9.82
C ALA A 287 0.18 1.13 10.82
N ASP A 288 -1.13 1.09 10.62
CA ASP A 288 -2.07 0.33 11.45
C ASP A 288 -2.30 -1.12 10.95
N SER A 289 -1.64 -1.55 9.88
CA SER A 289 -1.76 -2.94 9.42
C SER A 289 -1.07 -3.88 10.41
N SER A 290 -1.82 -4.83 10.93
CA SER A 290 -1.29 -5.91 11.78
C SER A 290 -0.77 -7.10 10.96
N THR A 291 -0.82 -7.01 9.64
CA THR A 291 -0.38 -8.06 8.71
C THR A 291 0.69 -7.55 7.76
N LEU A 292 1.57 -8.44 7.32
CA LEU A 292 2.59 -8.15 6.34
C LEU A 292 1.97 -7.95 4.96
N ASN A 293 2.38 -6.88 4.29
CA ASN A 293 1.92 -6.55 2.95
C ASN A 293 3.13 -6.16 2.11
N GLY A 294 3.14 -6.59 0.86
CA GLY A 294 4.21 -6.26 -0.09
C GLY A 294 3.69 -5.55 -1.33
N VAL A 295 4.61 -4.98 -2.07
CA VAL A 295 4.38 -4.48 -3.43
C VAL A 295 4.89 -5.53 -4.42
N GLY A 296 4.10 -5.85 -5.44
CA GLY A 296 4.47 -6.83 -6.45
C GLY A 296 5.77 -6.44 -7.15
N ILE A 297 6.71 -7.39 -7.26
CA ILE A 297 8.05 -7.10 -7.79
C ILE A 297 8.02 -6.72 -9.28
N SER A 298 7.14 -7.31 -10.08
CA SER A 298 6.99 -6.98 -11.50
C SER A 298 6.54 -5.54 -11.71
N GLU A 299 5.70 -5.03 -10.81
CA GLU A 299 5.19 -3.66 -10.86
C GLU A 299 6.29 -2.61 -10.65
N ILE A 300 7.26 -2.91 -9.79
CA ILE A 300 8.39 -2.01 -9.49
C ILE A 300 9.66 -2.35 -10.26
N GLY A 301 9.63 -3.34 -11.16
CA GLY A 301 10.80 -3.80 -11.91
C GLY A 301 11.51 -2.69 -12.70
N GLY A 302 10.75 -1.80 -13.33
CA GLY A 302 11.27 -0.61 -14.03
C GLY A 302 12.01 0.34 -13.10
N LEU A 303 11.43 0.62 -11.92
CA LEU A 303 12.04 1.44 -10.88
C LEU A 303 13.34 0.81 -10.35
N VAL A 304 13.28 -0.49 -10.00
CA VAL A 304 14.46 -1.23 -9.50
C VAL A 304 15.61 -1.21 -10.52
N ASN A 305 15.30 -1.44 -11.80
CA ASN A 305 16.29 -1.37 -12.88
C ASN A 305 16.88 0.05 -13.04
N ALA A 306 16.06 1.09 -12.92
CA ALA A 306 16.53 2.48 -12.98
C ALA A 306 17.46 2.81 -11.82
N LEU A 307 17.12 2.41 -10.59
CA LEU A 307 17.96 2.58 -9.40
C LEU A 307 19.28 1.79 -9.53
N ALA A 308 19.22 0.54 -9.97
CA ALA A 308 20.40 -0.28 -10.18
C ALA A 308 21.35 0.30 -11.23
N SER A 309 20.81 0.87 -12.32
CA SER A 309 21.56 1.46 -13.44
C SER A 309 21.93 2.92 -13.21
N ARG A 310 21.51 3.55 -12.11
CA ARG A 310 21.61 5.01 -11.87
C ARG A 310 20.93 5.85 -12.96
N THR A 311 19.93 5.31 -13.58
CA THR A 311 19.09 6.06 -14.51
C THR A 311 18.07 6.82 -13.70
N SER A 312 17.98 8.14 -13.89
CA SER A 312 16.96 8.92 -13.20
C SER A 312 15.61 8.63 -13.80
N LEU A 313 14.62 8.42 -12.98
CA LEU A 313 13.25 8.32 -13.42
C LEU A 313 12.72 9.71 -13.78
N PRO A 314 11.91 9.82 -14.82
CA PRO A 314 11.19 11.06 -15.05
C PRO A 314 10.25 11.34 -13.86
N TYR A 315 9.95 12.60 -13.59
CA TYR A 315 9.02 13.05 -12.58
C TYR A 315 8.03 14.02 -13.22
N PHE A 316 6.75 13.71 -13.15
CA PHE A 316 5.69 14.55 -13.67
C PHE A 316 4.85 15.17 -12.56
N GLY A 317 4.55 14.41 -11.53
CA GLY A 317 3.92 14.89 -10.30
C GLY A 317 2.40 14.79 -10.32
N ILE A 318 1.85 13.67 -10.76
CA ILE A 318 0.42 13.39 -10.69
C ILE A 318 0.12 12.17 -9.83
N LEU A 319 -1.00 12.20 -9.14
CA LEU A 319 -1.65 11.02 -8.62
C LEU A 319 -2.77 10.64 -9.59
N GLY A 320 -2.54 9.59 -10.38
CA GLY A 320 -3.47 9.15 -11.43
C GLY A 320 -4.22 7.88 -11.06
N LYS A 321 -5.31 7.62 -11.77
CA LYS A 321 -6.10 6.40 -11.66
C LYS A 321 -6.72 6.05 -13.02
N ASP A 322 -6.93 4.74 -13.26
CA ASP A 322 -7.55 4.29 -14.50
C ASP A 322 -8.99 4.75 -14.62
N VAL A 323 -9.35 5.22 -15.81
CA VAL A 323 -10.75 5.41 -16.20
C VAL A 323 -11.32 4.05 -16.61
N THR A 324 -12.04 3.40 -15.69
CA THR A 324 -12.66 2.09 -15.96
C THR A 324 -13.73 2.20 -17.06
N ASP A 325 -14.05 1.09 -17.72
CA ASP A 325 -15.14 1.02 -18.72
C ASP A 325 -16.49 1.49 -18.17
N ALA A 326 -16.76 1.24 -16.90
CA ALA A 326 -17.97 1.69 -16.22
C ALA A 326 -17.98 3.23 -16.09
N LEU A 327 -16.88 3.80 -15.60
CA LEU A 327 -16.73 5.24 -15.41
C LEU A 327 -16.75 5.99 -16.75
N SER A 328 -16.06 5.45 -17.77
CA SER A 328 -16.05 6.00 -19.13
C SER A 328 -17.46 6.12 -19.71
N LYS A 329 -18.28 5.07 -19.56
CA LYS A 329 -19.66 5.05 -20.05
C LYS A 329 -20.61 5.95 -19.24
N GLU A 330 -20.46 5.95 -17.91
CA GLU A 330 -21.34 6.72 -17.01
C GLU A 330 -21.12 8.22 -17.14
N LEU A 331 -19.87 8.66 -17.22
CA LEU A 331 -19.50 10.08 -17.31
C LEU A 331 -19.21 10.56 -18.73
N ASN A 332 -19.33 9.68 -19.74
CA ASN A 332 -18.99 9.96 -21.14
C ASN A 332 -17.60 10.60 -21.30
N MET A 333 -16.62 10.05 -20.60
CA MET A 333 -15.23 10.51 -20.64
C MET A 333 -14.35 9.50 -21.41
N PRO A 334 -13.23 9.95 -22.00
CA PRO A 334 -12.31 9.05 -22.70
C PRO A 334 -11.69 8.05 -21.71
N LYS A 335 -11.25 6.91 -22.22
CA LYS A 335 -10.32 6.03 -21.49
C LYS A 335 -8.98 6.74 -21.32
N GLY A 336 -8.25 6.34 -20.29
CA GLY A 336 -6.96 6.94 -19.96
C GLY A 336 -6.74 6.99 -18.46
N VAL A 337 -5.85 7.86 -18.05
CA VAL A 337 -5.53 8.12 -16.65
C VAL A 337 -6.19 9.41 -16.19
N ILE A 338 -7.18 9.32 -15.31
CA ILE A 338 -7.76 10.49 -14.66
C ILE A 338 -6.82 11.01 -13.56
N VAL A 339 -6.49 12.29 -13.62
CA VAL A 339 -5.68 12.97 -12.61
C VAL A 339 -6.54 13.21 -11.37
N MET A 340 -6.17 12.59 -10.24
CA MET A 340 -6.86 12.76 -8.96
C MET A 340 -6.28 13.93 -8.17
N GLN A 341 -4.96 14.10 -8.25
CA GLN A 341 -4.21 15.15 -7.58
C GLN A 341 -2.98 15.51 -8.39
N VAL A 342 -2.55 16.77 -8.29
CA VAL A 342 -1.30 17.26 -8.85
C VAL A 342 -0.44 17.74 -7.69
N GLU A 343 0.82 17.30 -7.66
CA GLU A 343 1.78 17.69 -6.63
C GLU A 343 2.16 19.17 -6.78
N GLU A 344 2.30 19.85 -5.65
CA GLU A 344 2.67 21.26 -5.63
C GLU A 344 4.12 21.47 -6.15
N GLY A 345 4.29 22.41 -7.06
CA GLY A 345 5.60 22.70 -7.67
C GLY A 345 6.07 21.64 -8.67
N SER A 346 5.19 20.69 -9.08
CA SER A 346 5.51 19.66 -10.06
C SER A 346 5.49 20.20 -11.50
N PRO A 347 6.19 19.53 -12.43
CA PRO A 347 6.08 19.82 -13.86
C PRO A 347 4.63 19.79 -14.38
N ALA A 348 3.79 18.87 -13.90
CA ALA A 348 2.37 18.81 -14.24
C ALA A 348 1.63 20.10 -13.84
N MET A 349 1.86 20.60 -12.62
CA MET A 349 1.25 21.84 -12.15
C MET A 349 1.75 23.04 -12.95
N GLU A 350 3.04 23.14 -13.21
CA GLU A 350 3.63 24.24 -13.97
C GLU A 350 3.12 24.31 -15.40
N ASN A 351 2.77 23.17 -16.00
CA ASN A 351 2.19 23.08 -17.35
C ASN A 351 0.64 23.09 -17.37
N GLY A 352 0.00 23.34 -16.22
CA GLY A 352 -1.42 23.59 -16.13
C GLY A 352 -2.31 22.36 -16.08
N ILE A 353 -1.76 21.17 -15.84
CA ILE A 353 -2.53 19.95 -15.56
C ILE A 353 -3.29 20.16 -14.24
N GLN A 354 -4.53 19.72 -14.20
CA GLN A 354 -5.41 19.89 -13.05
C GLN A 354 -6.09 18.56 -12.68
N ALA A 355 -6.56 18.48 -11.43
CA ALA A 355 -7.41 17.39 -11.02
C ALA A 355 -8.64 17.29 -11.94
N THR A 356 -9.05 16.09 -12.29
CA THR A 356 -10.10 15.71 -13.25
C THR A 356 -9.71 15.75 -14.73
N ASP A 357 -8.51 16.21 -15.10
CA ASP A 357 -8.01 16.00 -16.45
C ASP A 357 -7.81 14.51 -16.72
N VAL A 358 -7.93 14.11 -18.00
CA VAL A 358 -7.69 12.72 -18.42
C VAL A 358 -6.53 12.69 -19.40
N ILE A 359 -5.47 11.98 -19.03
CA ILE A 359 -4.33 11.71 -19.91
C ILE A 359 -4.70 10.54 -20.81
N THR A 360 -4.78 10.79 -22.11
CA THR A 360 -5.16 9.80 -23.13
C THR A 360 -4.02 9.44 -24.07
N SER A 361 -2.94 10.20 -24.04
CA SER A 361 -1.73 9.90 -24.81
C SER A 361 -0.50 10.54 -24.18
N LEU A 362 0.67 9.91 -24.35
CA LEU A 362 1.97 10.40 -23.95
C LEU A 362 2.94 10.18 -25.09
N ASP A 363 3.64 11.23 -25.53
CA ASP A 363 4.57 11.21 -26.67
C ASP A 363 3.98 10.55 -27.95
N GLY A 364 2.67 10.71 -28.17
CA GLY A 364 1.95 10.15 -29.32
C GLY A 364 1.55 8.69 -29.16
N SER A 365 1.93 8.02 -28.07
CA SER A 365 1.45 6.69 -27.69
C SER A 365 0.12 6.81 -26.93
N GLU A 366 -0.84 5.94 -27.24
CA GLU A 366 -2.12 5.90 -26.53
C GLU A 366 -1.92 5.40 -25.10
N VAL A 367 -2.63 6.03 -24.16
CA VAL A 367 -2.63 5.68 -22.72
C VAL A 367 -4.05 5.35 -22.34
N GLU A 368 -4.35 4.07 -22.10
CA GLU A 368 -5.65 3.60 -21.64
C GLU A 368 -5.66 3.28 -20.13
N SER A 369 -4.48 3.11 -19.54
CA SER A 369 -4.30 2.71 -18.14
C SER A 369 -3.09 3.37 -17.51
N MET A 370 -2.98 3.31 -16.18
CA MET A 370 -1.80 3.73 -15.42
C MET A 370 -0.57 2.88 -15.78
N GLN A 371 -0.77 1.63 -16.16
CA GLN A 371 0.29 0.75 -16.62
C GLN A 371 0.87 1.22 -17.98
N ASP A 372 0.01 1.62 -18.94
CA ASP A 372 0.46 2.21 -20.21
C ASP A 372 1.19 3.54 -19.98
N TYR A 373 0.66 4.36 -19.04
CA TYR A 373 1.30 5.61 -18.64
C TYR A 373 2.73 5.34 -18.11
N MET A 374 2.88 4.42 -17.15
CA MET A 374 4.17 4.06 -16.57
C MET A 374 5.13 3.47 -17.62
N ALA A 375 4.64 2.62 -18.52
CA ALA A 375 5.43 2.03 -19.60
C ALA A 375 5.93 3.10 -20.59
N SER A 376 5.07 4.02 -20.97
CA SER A 376 5.42 5.13 -21.88
C SER A 376 6.38 6.12 -21.21
N TYR A 377 6.19 6.36 -19.92
CA TYR A 377 6.98 7.28 -19.11
C TYR A 377 8.40 6.77 -18.86
N GLY A 378 8.58 5.47 -18.65
CA GLY A 378 9.87 4.82 -18.42
C GLY A 378 10.74 4.66 -19.68
N THR A 379 10.15 4.77 -20.89
CA THR A 379 10.84 4.61 -22.17
C THR A 379 11.28 5.92 -22.81
N GLY A 380 10.82 7.07 -22.29
CA GLY A 380 11.18 8.40 -22.79
C GLY A 380 12.68 8.65 -22.68
N SER A 381 13.36 8.74 -23.84
CA SER A 381 14.76 9.14 -23.89
C SER A 381 14.89 10.64 -23.53
N ARG A 382 15.81 10.95 -22.64
CA ARG A 382 16.05 12.23 -21.99
C ARG A 382 16.68 13.30 -22.84
N GLU A 383 16.29 13.52 -24.08
CA GLU A 383 16.90 14.58 -24.88
C GLU A 383 15.99 15.77 -25.22
N THR A 384 14.74 15.79 -24.78
CA THR A 384 13.91 16.98 -24.96
C THR A 384 13.30 17.43 -23.65
N PRO A 385 13.66 18.62 -23.14
CA PRO A 385 12.75 19.31 -22.23
C PRO A 385 11.43 19.49 -22.98
N PHE A 386 10.34 19.12 -22.36
CA PHE A 386 8.99 19.31 -22.91
C PHE A 386 8.85 20.71 -23.47
N PRO A 387 8.23 20.88 -24.67
CA PRO A 387 8.02 22.17 -25.26
C PRO A 387 7.12 23.07 -24.44
#